data_373ac267aaf25c726127ff1bd1d71843
#
_entry.id   373ac267aaf25c726127ff1bd1d71843
#
_cell.length_a   1.000
_cell.length_b   1.000
_cell.length_c   1.000
_cell.angle_alpha   90.00
_cell.angle_beta   90.00
_cell.angle_gamma   90.00
#
_symmetry.space_group_name_H-M   'P 1'
#
loop_
_entity.id
_entity.type
_entity.pdbx_description
1 polymer ?
#
loop_
_entity_poly.entity_id
_entity_poly.type
_entity_poly.pdbx_seq_one_letter_code
_entity_poly.pdbx_strand_id
1 'polypeptide(L)'
;MCYLYRNAIELGLKRLIIEDSHIDSSKAFKIIRNKKHSILGLWNSIIDEVKKYVNMPDDITLDNLQQYIKAFHNFDKSSDLFRYPCDKDMSPYFIEPKKLDIENVAFCFEELCNFLAYVSSILNEIKDYESDMMVDMKDCYGIIL
;
A
#
# COMPACT_ATOMS: atom_id res chain seq x y z
N MET A 1 13.21 -9.93 -10.06
CA MET A 1 11.73 -10.04 -10.02
C MET A 1 11.16 -9.76 -8.62
N CYS A 2 11.50 -10.50 -7.57
CA CYS A 2 10.96 -10.27 -6.20
C CYS A 2 11.19 -8.86 -5.66
N TYR A 3 12.33 -8.24 -5.93
CA TYR A 3 12.58 -6.85 -5.60
C TYR A 3 11.56 -5.90 -6.26
N LEU A 4 11.28 -6.11 -7.55
CA LEU A 4 10.32 -5.27 -8.29
C LEU A 4 8.91 -5.41 -7.72
N TYR A 5 8.49 -6.62 -7.37
CA TYR A 5 7.19 -6.87 -6.76
C TYR A 5 7.07 -6.15 -5.41
N ARG A 6 8.06 -6.35 -4.55
CA ARG A 6 8.08 -5.68 -3.25
C ARG A 6 8.07 -4.15 -3.37
N ASN A 7 8.89 -3.62 -4.28
CA ASN A 7 8.97 -2.18 -4.51
C ASN A 7 7.66 -1.62 -5.08
N ALA A 8 6.98 -2.35 -5.97
CA ALA A 8 5.69 -1.95 -6.50
C ALA A 8 4.60 -1.90 -5.41
N ILE A 9 4.57 -2.89 -4.49
CA ILE A 9 3.68 -2.87 -3.33
C ILE A 9 3.96 -1.65 -2.44
N GLU A 10 5.22 -1.38 -2.14
CA GLU A 10 5.62 -0.23 -1.33
C GLU A 10 5.17 1.09 -1.96
N LEU A 11 5.40 1.27 -3.24
CA LEU A 11 5.00 2.48 -3.98
C LEU A 11 3.47 2.60 -4.07
N GLY A 12 2.76 1.50 -4.30
CA GLY A 12 1.30 1.48 -4.30
C GLY A 12 0.70 1.90 -2.97
N LEU A 13 1.24 1.40 -1.85
CA LEU A 13 0.82 1.80 -0.51
C LEU A 13 1.13 3.29 -0.22
N LYS A 14 2.29 3.78 -0.62
CA LYS A 14 2.65 5.19 -0.46
C LYS A 14 1.75 6.11 -1.28
N ARG A 15 1.46 5.73 -2.52
CA ARG A 15 0.53 6.45 -3.36
C ARG A 15 -0.86 6.52 -2.73
N LEU A 16 -1.38 5.38 -2.28
CA LEU A 16 -2.68 5.30 -1.61
C LEU A 16 -2.74 6.25 -0.40
N ILE A 17 -1.68 6.31 0.41
CA ILE A 17 -1.61 7.19 1.58
C ILE A 17 -1.56 8.68 1.18
N ILE A 18 -0.78 9.05 0.16
CA ILE A 18 -0.56 10.46 -0.22
C ILE A 18 -1.69 11.01 -1.08
N GLU A 19 -2.10 10.25 -2.09
CA GLU A 19 -2.95 10.75 -3.18
C GLU A 19 -4.41 10.36 -3.00
N ASP A 20 -4.67 9.11 -2.66
CA ASP A 20 -6.00 8.55 -2.76
C ASP A 20 -6.78 8.62 -1.43
N SER A 21 -6.10 8.55 -0.29
CA SER A 21 -6.73 8.54 1.03
C SER A 21 -7.25 9.92 1.46
N HIS A 22 -8.13 9.94 2.48
CA HIS A 22 -8.61 11.16 3.15
C HIS A 22 -7.66 11.65 4.26
N ILE A 23 -6.48 11.05 4.35
CA ILE A 23 -5.45 11.46 5.32
C ILE A 23 -4.91 12.83 4.89
N ASP A 24 -4.90 13.77 5.83
CA ASP A 24 -4.28 15.07 5.61
C ASP A 24 -2.82 14.94 5.12
N SER A 25 -2.44 15.76 4.14
CA SER A 25 -1.13 15.69 3.49
C SER A 25 0.04 15.74 4.48
N SER A 26 -0.04 16.59 5.50
CA SER A 26 0.99 16.69 6.55
C SER A 26 1.13 15.36 7.32
N LYS A 27 0.02 14.73 7.66
CA LYS A 27 -0.03 13.42 8.32
C LYS A 27 0.46 12.30 7.40
N ALA A 28 0.07 12.33 6.12
CA ALA A 28 0.51 11.36 5.11
C ALA A 28 2.04 11.37 4.95
N PHE A 29 2.64 12.54 4.78
CA PHE A 29 4.11 12.68 4.71
C PHE A 29 4.81 12.22 5.99
N LYS A 30 4.23 12.49 7.16
CA LYS A 30 4.75 12.03 8.44
C LYS A 30 4.73 10.50 8.56
N ILE A 31 3.66 9.87 8.10
CA ILE A 31 3.55 8.39 8.04
C ILE A 31 4.67 7.83 7.17
N ILE A 32 4.83 8.33 5.95
CA ILE A 32 5.84 7.84 5.01
C ILE A 32 7.25 8.04 5.55
N ARG A 33 7.54 9.20 6.11
CA ARG A 33 8.84 9.48 6.72
C ARG A 33 9.17 8.53 7.86
N ASN A 34 8.18 8.17 8.67
CA ASN A 34 8.36 7.28 9.82
C ASN A 34 8.44 5.81 9.43
N LYS A 35 7.62 5.38 8.45
CA LYS A 35 7.54 3.97 8.03
C LYS A 35 8.59 3.61 6.98
N LYS A 36 9.12 4.59 6.23
CA LYS A 36 10.19 4.42 5.24
C LYS A 36 9.89 3.30 4.23
N HIS A 37 10.58 2.17 4.35
CA HIS A 37 10.47 0.98 3.50
C HIS A 37 9.68 -0.16 4.14
N SER A 38 9.06 0.04 5.30
CA SER A 38 8.26 -0.98 5.97
C SER A 38 6.88 -1.12 5.33
N ILE A 39 6.71 -2.07 4.41
CA ILE A 39 5.42 -2.31 3.76
C ILE A 39 4.34 -2.69 4.78
N LEU A 40 4.68 -3.47 5.81
CA LEU A 40 3.74 -3.78 6.90
C LEU A 40 3.35 -2.54 7.70
N GLY A 41 4.32 -1.65 7.94
CA GLY A 41 4.05 -0.38 8.63
C GLY A 41 3.17 0.56 7.81
N LEU A 42 3.37 0.64 6.50
CA LEU A 42 2.53 1.40 5.57
C LEU A 42 1.11 0.82 5.51
N TRP A 43 0.98 -0.50 5.35
CA TRP A 43 -0.30 -1.20 5.36
C TRP A 43 -1.10 -0.91 6.63
N ASN A 44 -0.50 -1.09 7.80
CA ASN A 44 -1.16 -0.85 9.09
C ASN A 44 -1.57 0.62 9.28
N SER A 45 -0.94 1.55 8.58
CA SER A 45 -1.29 2.97 8.66
C SER A 45 -2.51 3.36 7.85
N ILE A 46 -2.89 2.56 6.83
CA ILE A 46 -3.98 2.88 5.91
C ILE A 46 -5.19 1.94 6.06
N ILE A 47 -5.01 0.74 6.61
CA ILE A 47 -6.03 -0.31 6.58
C ILE A 47 -7.35 0.09 7.27
N ASP A 48 -7.29 0.85 8.35
CA ASP A 48 -8.48 1.30 9.08
C ASP A 48 -9.29 2.29 8.25
N GLU A 49 -8.63 3.14 7.47
CA GLU A 49 -9.29 4.04 6.53
C GLU A 49 -9.90 3.26 5.37
N VAL A 50 -9.19 2.29 4.83
CA VAL A 50 -9.73 1.40 3.79
C VAL A 50 -11.00 0.71 4.27
N LYS A 51 -11.00 0.13 5.46
CA LYS A 51 -12.19 -0.51 6.06
C LYS A 51 -13.38 0.44 6.24
N LYS A 52 -13.11 1.72 6.46
CA LYS A 52 -14.15 2.72 6.66
C LYS A 52 -14.89 3.08 5.37
N TYR A 53 -14.18 3.18 4.26
CA TYR A 53 -14.72 3.68 3.00
C TYR A 53 -14.97 2.61 1.96
N VAL A 54 -14.33 1.46 2.05
CA VAL A 54 -14.38 0.42 1.03
C VAL A 54 -15.14 -0.79 1.53
N ASN A 55 -16.29 -1.06 0.87
CA ASN A 55 -16.98 -2.33 1.05
C ASN A 55 -16.19 -3.42 0.33
N MET A 56 -15.71 -4.39 1.10
CA MET A 56 -14.92 -5.50 0.54
C MET A 56 -15.80 -6.46 -0.25
N PRO A 57 -15.37 -6.87 -1.45
CA PRO A 57 -15.99 -8.00 -2.15
C PRO A 57 -15.95 -9.27 -1.28
N ASP A 58 -16.99 -10.10 -1.36
CA ASP A 58 -17.15 -11.31 -0.54
C ASP A 58 -16.00 -12.33 -0.69
N ASP A 59 -15.32 -12.31 -1.83
CA ASP A 59 -14.24 -13.24 -2.20
C ASP A 59 -12.84 -12.78 -1.75
N ILE A 60 -12.69 -11.54 -1.31
CA ILE A 60 -11.40 -11.01 -0.86
C ILE A 60 -11.42 -10.89 0.66
N THR A 61 -10.70 -11.77 1.33
CA THR A 61 -10.51 -11.64 2.77
C THR A 61 -9.31 -10.72 3.04
N LEU A 62 -9.52 -9.64 3.79
CA LEU A 62 -8.44 -8.75 4.25
C LEU A 62 -7.36 -9.53 4.99
N ASP A 63 -7.73 -10.61 5.64
CA ASP A 63 -6.78 -11.49 6.36
C ASP A 63 -5.78 -12.15 5.41
N ASN A 64 -6.20 -12.61 4.23
CA ASN A 64 -5.28 -13.16 3.23
C ASN A 64 -4.32 -12.09 2.71
N LEU A 65 -4.85 -10.91 2.36
CA LEU A 65 -4.01 -9.80 1.90
C LEU A 65 -3.01 -9.35 2.96
N GLN A 66 -3.43 -9.31 4.22
CA GLN A 66 -2.54 -9.00 5.33
C GLN A 66 -1.45 -10.07 5.52
N GLN A 67 -1.76 -11.34 5.28
CA GLN A 67 -0.75 -12.40 5.30
C GLN A 67 0.24 -12.25 4.14
N TYR A 68 -0.22 -11.88 2.94
CA TYR A 68 0.68 -11.58 1.81
C TYR A 68 1.61 -10.41 2.12
N ILE A 69 1.08 -9.31 2.67
CA ILE A 69 1.89 -8.17 3.13
C ILE A 69 2.92 -8.59 4.17
N LYS A 70 2.54 -9.40 5.16
CA LYS A 70 3.47 -9.93 6.17
C LYS A 70 4.54 -10.80 5.54
N ALA A 71 4.18 -11.67 4.58
CA ALA A 71 5.13 -12.53 3.89
C ALA A 71 6.16 -11.71 3.10
N PHE A 72 5.72 -10.74 2.30
CA PHE A 72 6.62 -9.83 1.57
C PHE A 72 7.49 -9.00 2.51
N HIS A 73 6.93 -8.52 3.63
CA HIS A 73 7.69 -7.76 4.62
C HIS A 73 8.76 -8.60 5.31
N ASN A 74 8.41 -9.83 5.73
CA ASN A 74 9.34 -10.72 6.42
C ASN A 74 10.45 -11.24 5.48
N PHE A 75 10.15 -11.32 4.19
CA PHE A 75 11.11 -11.75 3.19
C PHE A 75 12.21 -10.71 2.97
N ASP A 76 11.86 -9.43 2.97
CA ASP A 76 12.83 -8.32 2.82
C ASP A 76 12.35 -7.07 3.59
N LYS A 77 12.70 -6.97 4.86
CA LYS A 77 12.24 -5.91 5.76
C LYS A 77 12.74 -4.52 5.37
N SER A 78 13.96 -4.42 4.87
CA SER A 78 14.64 -3.16 4.57
C SER A 78 14.65 -2.80 3.08
N SER A 79 14.17 -3.69 2.20
CA SER A 79 14.27 -3.54 0.73
C SER A 79 15.69 -3.70 0.18
N ASP A 80 16.57 -4.36 0.92
CA ASP A 80 17.98 -4.50 0.56
C ASP A 80 18.34 -5.91 0.09
N LEU A 81 17.61 -6.93 0.55
CA LEU A 81 17.92 -8.34 0.38
C LEU A 81 18.07 -8.76 -1.09
N PHE A 82 17.23 -8.23 -1.98
CA PHE A 82 17.27 -8.56 -3.41
C PHE A 82 18.03 -7.55 -4.27
N ARG A 83 18.50 -6.46 -3.65
CA ARG A 83 19.26 -5.41 -4.35
C ARG A 83 20.75 -5.63 -4.24
N TYR A 84 21.18 -6.15 -3.09
CA TYR A 84 22.58 -6.29 -2.76
C TYR A 84 22.92 -7.73 -2.37
N PRO A 85 24.10 -8.24 -2.70
CA PRO A 85 24.51 -9.60 -2.31
C PRO A 85 24.87 -9.73 -0.85
N CYS A 86 25.14 -8.61 -0.17
CA CYS A 86 25.57 -8.54 1.22
C CYS A 86 25.02 -7.29 1.89
N ASP A 87 25.03 -7.28 3.21
CA ASP A 87 24.70 -6.12 4.03
C ASP A 87 25.84 -5.08 4.07
N LYS A 88 25.67 -4.04 4.88
CA LYS A 88 26.65 -2.95 5.05
C LYS A 88 27.97 -3.41 5.67
N ASP A 89 27.93 -4.52 6.39
CA ASP A 89 29.09 -5.14 7.06
C ASP A 89 29.72 -6.22 6.21
N MET A 90 29.35 -6.28 4.91
CA MET A 90 29.83 -7.27 3.91
C MET A 90 29.46 -8.71 4.25
N SER A 91 28.47 -8.93 5.12
CA SER A 91 27.94 -10.26 5.42
C SER A 91 26.94 -10.68 4.34
N PRO A 92 27.06 -11.87 3.74
CA PRO A 92 26.16 -12.28 2.66
C PRO A 92 24.74 -12.51 3.20
N TYR A 93 23.73 -12.02 2.48
CA TYR A 93 22.33 -12.22 2.82
C TYR A 93 21.86 -13.68 2.67
N PHE A 94 22.42 -14.38 1.70
CA PHE A 94 22.11 -15.79 1.43
C PHE A 94 23.37 -16.64 1.62
N ILE A 95 23.42 -17.36 2.73
CA ILE A 95 24.48 -18.32 3.02
C ILE A 95 24.15 -19.67 2.37
N GLU A 96 22.84 -20.00 2.29
CA GLU A 96 22.33 -21.22 1.68
C GLU A 96 21.31 -20.90 0.57
N PRO A 97 21.23 -21.74 -0.49
CA PRO A 97 20.24 -21.55 -1.55
C PRO A 97 18.81 -21.69 -0.98
N LYS A 98 18.02 -20.65 -1.12
CA LYS A 98 16.59 -20.68 -0.78
C LYS A 98 15.78 -20.99 -2.02
N LYS A 99 14.89 -21.98 -1.93
CA LYS A 99 13.90 -22.24 -2.95
C LYS A 99 12.74 -21.29 -2.77
N LEU A 100 12.39 -20.56 -3.81
CA LEU A 100 11.24 -19.68 -3.89
C LEU A 100 10.25 -20.25 -4.90
N ASP A 101 9.01 -20.38 -4.49
CA ASP A 101 7.90 -20.61 -5.40
C ASP A 101 7.52 -19.30 -6.08
N ILE A 102 8.12 -19.06 -7.25
CA ILE A 102 7.95 -17.80 -7.99
C ILE A 102 6.51 -17.65 -8.51
N GLU A 103 5.84 -18.73 -8.85
CA GLU A 103 4.45 -18.68 -9.31
C GLU A 103 3.52 -18.23 -8.19
N ASN A 104 3.67 -18.77 -7.01
CA ASN A 104 2.92 -18.33 -5.84
C ASN A 104 3.24 -16.90 -5.42
N VAL A 105 4.49 -16.48 -5.49
CA VAL A 105 4.89 -15.09 -5.24
C VAL A 105 4.24 -14.15 -6.25
N ALA A 106 4.22 -14.50 -7.52
CA ALA A 106 3.57 -13.71 -8.57
C ALA A 106 2.05 -13.62 -8.36
N PHE A 107 1.41 -14.72 -7.99
CA PHE A 107 -0.01 -14.73 -7.65
C PHE A 107 -0.34 -13.81 -6.47
N CYS A 108 0.37 -13.91 -5.35
CA CYS A 108 0.17 -13.03 -4.20
C CYS A 108 0.39 -11.56 -4.54
N PHE A 109 1.37 -11.27 -5.39
CA PHE A 109 1.64 -9.92 -5.88
C PHE A 109 0.47 -9.38 -6.72
N GLU A 110 -0.04 -10.17 -7.64
CA GLU A 110 -1.16 -9.79 -8.50
C GLU A 110 -2.42 -9.49 -7.68
N GLU A 111 -2.75 -10.34 -6.72
CA GLU A 111 -3.86 -10.13 -5.77
C GLU A 111 -3.72 -8.81 -5.00
N LEU A 112 -2.54 -8.52 -4.48
CA LEU A 112 -2.27 -7.26 -3.78
C LEU A 112 -2.39 -6.05 -4.72
N CYS A 113 -1.86 -6.13 -5.94
CA CYS A 113 -1.95 -5.04 -6.91
C CYS A 113 -3.39 -4.76 -7.33
N ASN A 114 -4.17 -5.81 -7.59
CA ASN A 114 -5.58 -5.69 -7.93
C ASN A 114 -6.37 -5.05 -6.80
N PHE A 115 -6.10 -5.46 -5.56
CA PHE A 115 -6.71 -4.87 -4.39
C PHE A 115 -6.35 -3.39 -4.21
N LEU A 116 -5.08 -3.02 -4.32
CA LEU A 116 -4.65 -1.63 -4.19
C LEU A 116 -5.26 -0.74 -5.29
N ALA A 117 -5.35 -1.25 -6.52
CA ALA A 117 -6.00 -0.54 -7.63
C ALA A 117 -7.51 -0.35 -7.38
N TYR A 118 -8.19 -1.38 -6.88
CA TYR A 118 -9.60 -1.32 -6.52
C TYR A 118 -9.85 -0.27 -5.42
N VAL A 119 -9.07 -0.31 -4.34
CA VAL A 119 -9.17 0.67 -3.23
C VAL A 119 -8.91 2.09 -3.73
N SER A 120 -7.87 2.29 -4.54
CA SER A 120 -7.54 3.59 -5.15
C SER A 120 -8.71 4.14 -5.95
N SER A 121 -9.35 3.32 -6.78
CA SER A 121 -10.52 3.72 -7.58
C SER A 121 -11.67 4.18 -6.69
N ILE A 122 -12.03 3.40 -5.67
CA ILE A 122 -13.13 3.74 -4.75
C ILE A 122 -12.86 5.04 -3.98
N LEU A 123 -11.66 5.19 -3.44
CA LEU A 123 -11.31 6.40 -2.67
C LEU A 123 -11.31 7.66 -3.56
N ASN A 124 -10.86 7.55 -4.80
CA ASN A 124 -10.91 8.65 -5.75
C ASN A 124 -12.35 9.01 -6.15
N GLU A 125 -13.21 8.04 -6.42
CA GLU A 125 -14.63 8.28 -6.70
C GLU A 125 -15.32 9.00 -5.53
N ILE A 126 -15.03 8.63 -4.29
CA ILE A 126 -15.58 9.29 -3.11
C ILE A 126 -15.11 10.74 -3.02
N LYS A 127 -13.82 11.01 -3.27
CA LYS A 127 -13.28 12.38 -3.26
C LYS A 127 -13.90 13.26 -4.35
N ASP A 128 -14.07 12.73 -5.54
CA ASP A 128 -14.69 13.44 -6.65
C ASP A 128 -16.13 13.80 -6.30
N TYR A 129 -16.90 12.85 -5.75
CA TYR A 129 -18.27 13.10 -5.30
C TYR A 129 -18.35 14.16 -4.18
N GLU A 130 -17.46 14.11 -3.18
CA GLU A 130 -17.41 15.10 -2.11
C GLU A 130 -17.05 16.50 -2.65
N SER A 131 -16.15 16.58 -3.64
CA SER A 131 -15.78 17.82 -4.29
C SER A 131 -16.96 18.43 -5.06
N ASP A 132 -17.68 17.62 -5.83
CA ASP A 132 -18.85 18.06 -6.59
C ASP A 132 -19.97 18.56 -5.65
N MET A 133 -20.25 17.84 -4.56
CA MET A 133 -21.20 18.29 -3.55
C MET A 133 -20.80 19.62 -2.92
N MET A 134 -19.52 19.86 -2.68
CA MET A 134 -19.05 21.15 -2.13
C MET A 134 -19.27 22.29 -3.10
N VAL A 135 -19.09 22.06 -4.42
CA VAL A 135 -19.38 23.06 -5.47
C VAL A 135 -20.85 23.38 -5.49
N ASP A 136 -21.72 22.37 -5.54
CA ASP A 136 -23.17 22.54 -5.57
C ASP A 136 -23.69 23.30 -4.33
N MET A 137 -23.15 22.99 -3.16
CA MET A 137 -23.51 23.70 -1.91
C MET A 137 -23.08 25.18 -1.96
N LYS A 138 -21.92 25.50 -2.50
CA LYS A 138 -21.47 26.89 -2.68
C LYS A 138 -22.40 27.65 -3.61
N ASP A 139 -22.76 27.05 -4.72
CA ASP A 139 -23.65 27.65 -5.72
C ASP A 139 -25.07 27.85 -5.20
N CYS A 140 -25.60 26.91 -4.42
CA CYS A 140 -26.94 26.97 -3.85
C CYS A 140 -27.07 27.94 -2.69
N TYR A 141 -26.06 28.07 -1.84
CA TYR A 141 -26.15 28.85 -0.60
C TYR A 141 -25.33 30.13 -0.61
N GLY A 142 -24.59 30.44 -1.68
CA GLY A 142 -23.76 31.64 -1.78
C GLY A 142 -22.68 31.73 -0.69
N ILE A 143 -22.27 30.59 -0.13
CA ILE A 143 -21.25 30.53 0.92
C ILE A 143 -19.88 30.64 0.26
N ILE A 144 -19.27 31.81 0.41
CA ILE A 144 -17.85 32.04 0.08
C ILE A 144 -17.05 31.58 1.32
N LEU A 145 -16.37 30.48 1.20
CA LEU A 145 -15.40 30.04 2.18
C LEU A 145 -14.04 30.61 1.86
#